data_ca4a1662d314d01f9197d04d4a0c8cb2
#
_entry.id   ca4a1662d314d01f9197d04d4a0c8cb2
#
_cell.length_a   1.000
_cell.length_b   1.000
_cell.length_c   1.000
_cell.angle_alpha   90.00
_cell.angle_beta   90.00
_cell.angle_gamma   90.00
#
_symmetry.space_group_name_H-M   'P 1'
#
loop_
_entity.id
_entity.type
_entity.pdbx_description
1 polymer ?
#
loop_
_entity_poly.entity_id
_entity_poly.type
_entity_poly.pdbx_seq_one_letter_code
_entity_poly.pdbx_strand_id
1 'polypeptide(L)'
;GVPDIADGFIDLPIGKQPGSGGEKMHVDEKEGQSARTRYRIVERAGNATAWVELQPYTGRTHQLRVHMAAIGHPIVGDGKYGGKDAFLTGTISRKMHLHARRIRIDHPSGHQIDVRADMPPHMKASFDDLGFDIELGDALVLDAPKFSDTAEGKKRVAANIAKSARKERKGERRSRGSTSDKPKDNKRSQIAAGKKIAAKKPVIKKAVT
;
A
#
# COMPACT_ATOMS: atom_id res chain seq x y z
N GLY A 1 -5.83 6.00 22.33
CA GLY A 1 -5.50 5.07 23.42
C GLY A 1 -4.12 4.43 23.23
N VAL A 2 -3.68 3.70 24.21
CA VAL A 2 -2.35 3.05 24.23
C VAL A 2 -2.57 1.54 24.15
N PRO A 3 -1.89 0.82 23.23
CA PRO A 3 -1.97 -0.64 23.20
C PRO A 3 -1.51 -1.28 24.52
N ASP A 4 -2.18 -2.35 24.94
CA ASP A 4 -1.83 -3.08 26.18
C ASP A 4 -0.49 -3.80 26.05
N ILE A 5 -0.22 -4.35 24.87
CA ILE A 5 1.02 -5.08 24.57
C ILE A 5 2.04 -4.10 24.00
N ALA A 6 3.21 -4.04 24.61
CA ALA A 6 4.25 -3.09 24.21
C ALA A 6 4.96 -3.44 22.89
N ASP A 7 5.06 -4.70 22.54
CA ASP A 7 5.65 -5.21 21.29
C ASP A 7 4.86 -6.45 20.83
N GLY A 8 4.31 -6.39 19.64
CA GLY A 8 3.45 -7.46 19.14
C GLY A 8 3.30 -7.47 17.63
N PHE A 9 2.55 -8.45 17.15
CA PHE A 9 2.22 -8.61 15.74
C PHE A 9 0.71 -8.45 15.53
N ILE A 10 0.37 -7.80 14.43
CA ILE A 10 -0.99 -7.75 13.88
C ILE A 10 -0.97 -8.60 12.62
N ASP A 11 -1.64 -9.73 12.64
CA ASP A 11 -1.71 -10.70 11.54
C ASP A 11 -3.18 -10.83 11.12
N LEU A 12 -3.66 -9.84 10.38
CA LEU A 12 -5.05 -9.72 9.96
C LEU A 12 -5.12 -9.51 8.44
N PRO A 13 -5.82 -10.37 7.70
CA PRO A 13 -5.92 -10.24 6.24
C PRO A 13 -6.73 -9.00 5.87
N ILE A 14 -6.36 -8.37 4.75
CA ILE A 14 -6.93 -7.10 4.29
C ILE A 14 -7.55 -7.26 2.91
N GLY A 15 -8.81 -6.84 2.78
CA GLY A 15 -9.57 -6.80 1.54
C GLY A 15 -10.10 -5.40 1.21
N LYS A 16 -10.63 -5.23 0.00
CA LYS A 16 -11.35 -4.03 -0.40
C LYS A 16 -12.77 -4.06 0.18
N GLN A 17 -13.22 -2.98 0.78
CA GLN A 17 -14.58 -2.88 1.27
C GLN A 17 -15.56 -2.68 0.11
N PRO A 18 -16.53 -3.58 -0.10
CA PRO A 18 -17.54 -3.44 -1.14
C PRO A 18 -18.39 -2.18 -0.95
N GLY A 19 -18.78 -1.52 -2.05
CA GLY A 19 -19.75 -0.42 -2.04
C GLY A 19 -19.27 0.91 -1.46
N SER A 20 -17.97 1.06 -1.16
CA SER A 20 -17.46 2.26 -0.49
C SER A 20 -17.17 3.45 -1.43
N GLY A 21 -17.55 3.40 -2.71
CA GLY A 21 -17.31 4.50 -3.68
C GLY A 21 -15.88 5.00 -3.81
N GLY A 22 -14.96 4.39 -3.10
CA GLY A 22 -13.54 4.70 -3.05
C GLY A 22 -12.75 3.53 -2.46
N GLU A 23 -11.44 3.56 -2.57
CA GLU A 23 -10.58 2.50 -2.04
C GLU A 23 -10.55 2.51 -0.49
N LYS A 24 -11.60 2.05 0.15
CA LYS A 24 -11.57 1.75 1.57
C LYS A 24 -11.21 0.29 1.76
N MET A 25 -10.21 0.05 2.59
CA MET A 25 -9.76 -1.29 2.96
C MET A 25 -10.37 -1.68 4.31
N HIS A 26 -10.51 -2.97 4.58
CA HIS A 26 -10.96 -3.48 5.86
C HIS A 26 -10.31 -4.83 6.16
N VAL A 27 -10.42 -5.30 7.38
CA VAL A 27 -10.04 -6.67 7.72
C VAL A 27 -11.08 -7.61 7.12
N ASP A 28 -10.60 -8.56 6.33
CA ASP A 28 -11.44 -9.55 5.65
C ASP A 28 -10.81 -10.93 5.79
N GLU A 29 -11.34 -11.70 6.73
CA GLU A 29 -10.83 -13.03 7.05
C GLU A 29 -11.15 -14.07 5.97
N LYS A 30 -12.12 -13.80 5.10
CA LYS A 30 -12.59 -14.77 4.09
C LYS A 30 -11.84 -14.62 2.76
N GLU A 31 -11.76 -13.39 2.24
CA GLU A 31 -11.21 -13.11 0.92
C GLU A 31 -10.01 -12.15 0.95
N GLY A 32 -9.66 -11.64 2.13
CA GLY A 32 -8.57 -10.72 2.32
C GLY A 32 -7.20 -11.34 1.99
N GLN A 33 -6.30 -10.49 1.52
CA GLN A 33 -4.91 -10.88 1.31
C GLN A 33 -4.17 -10.86 2.64
N SER A 34 -3.38 -11.91 2.91
CA SER A 34 -2.53 -11.99 4.10
C SER A 34 -1.73 -10.70 4.29
N ALA A 35 -1.80 -10.15 5.49
CA ALA A 35 -1.09 -8.93 5.86
C ALA A 35 -0.58 -9.06 7.30
N ARG A 36 0.69 -8.69 7.50
CA ARG A 36 1.36 -8.80 8.79
C ARG A 36 2.16 -7.54 9.08
N THR A 37 1.96 -7.00 10.29
CA THR A 37 2.66 -5.82 10.80
C THR A 37 3.17 -6.11 12.21
N ARG A 38 4.45 -5.82 12.48
CA ARG A 38 4.95 -5.70 13.85
C ARG A 38 4.75 -4.28 14.32
N TYR A 39 4.39 -4.11 15.57
CA TYR A 39 4.36 -2.81 16.22
C TYR A 39 5.12 -2.86 17.55
N ARG A 40 5.72 -1.75 17.93
CA ARG A 40 6.37 -1.56 19.21
C ARG A 40 6.06 -0.16 19.73
N ILE A 41 5.66 -0.08 21.00
CA ILE A 41 5.53 1.20 21.70
C ILE A 41 6.93 1.71 22.05
N VAL A 42 7.26 2.88 21.56
CA VAL A 42 8.50 3.59 21.89
C VAL A 42 8.30 4.36 23.19
N GLU A 43 7.23 5.16 23.23
CA GLU A 43 6.93 6.02 24.37
C GLU A 43 5.41 6.24 24.51
N ARG A 44 4.98 6.63 25.71
CA ARG A 44 3.57 6.85 26.05
C ARG A 44 3.36 8.26 26.59
N ALA A 45 2.34 8.95 26.09
CA ALA A 45 1.88 10.20 26.67
C ALA A 45 0.58 9.94 27.45
N GLY A 46 0.74 9.61 28.72
CA GLY A 46 -0.35 9.16 29.57
C GLY A 46 -1.05 7.91 29.04
N ASN A 47 -2.38 7.86 29.17
CA ASN A 47 -3.23 6.79 28.65
C ASN A 47 -3.93 7.18 27.32
N ALA A 48 -3.70 8.40 26.85
CA ALA A 48 -4.41 8.94 25.70
C ALA A 48 -3.77 8.53 24.37
N THR A 49 -2.44 8.52 24.30
CA THR A 49 -1.70 8.25 23.08
C THR A 49 -0.34 7.63 23.35
N ALA A 50 0.23 7.03 22.32
CA ALA A 50 1.56 6.46 22.33
C ALA A 50 2.28 6.72 21.02
N TRP A 51 3.58 6.86 21.07
CA TRP A 51 4.45 6.76 19.91
C TRP A 51 4.74 5.30 19.62
N VAL A 52 4.37 4.87 18.42
CA VAL A 52 4.47 3.47 18.00
C VAL A 52 5.31 3.39 16.73
N GLU A 53 6.31 2.53 16.74
CA GLU A 53 7.00 2.11 15.53
C GLU A 53 6.26 0.95 14.88
N LEU A 54 6.11 1.03 13.56
CA LEU A 54 5.41 0.04 12.75
C LEU A 54 6.35 -0.53 11.70
N GLN A 55 6.47 -1.87 11.67
CA GLN A 55 7.24 -2.58 10.68
C GLN A 55 6.33 -3.49 9.85
N PRO A 56 5.98 -3.09 8.60
CA PRO A 56 5.18 -3.93 7.73
C PRO A 56 6.02 -5.07 7.12
N TYR A 57 5.61 -6.31 7.33
CA TYR A 57 6.19 -7.48 6.66
C TYR A 57 5.57 -7.75 5.28
N THR A 58 4.41 -7.17 5.04
CA THR A 58 3.68 -7.16 3.77
C THR A 58 3.36 -5.73 3.39
N GLY A 59 2.97 -5.46 2.14
CA GLY A 59 2.69 -4.09 1.67
C GLY A 59 1.30 -4.00 1.04
N ARG A 60 0.23 -4.18 1.82
CA ARG A 60 -1.15 -4.02 1.34
C ARG A 60 -1.56 -2.55 1.40
N THR A 61 -2.48 -2.17 0.54
CA THR A 61 -3.03 -0.81 0.52
C THR A 61 -3.55 -0.43 1.92
N HIS A 62 -3.12 0.70 2.44
CA HIS A 62 -3.48 1.22 3.76
C HIS A 62 -3.22 0.26 4.94
N GLN A 63 -2.35 -0.73 4.79
CA GLN A 63 -2.15 -1.80 5.77
C GLN A 63 -1.98 -1.29 7.20
N LEU A 64 -1.03 -0.39 7.44
CA LEU A 64 -0.72 0.11 8.79
C LEU A 64 -1.92 0.83 9.41
N ARG A 65 -2.66 1.59 8.60
CA ARG A 65 -3.84 2.34 9.03
C ARG A 65 -4.98 1.41 9.44
N VAL A 66 -5.25 0.39 8.61
CA VAL A 66 -6.29 -0.63 8.88
C VAL A 66 -5.92 -1.45 10.10
N HIS A 67 -4.67 -1.91 10.20
CA HIS A 67 -4.21 -2.74 11.31
C HIS A 67 -4.31 -1.99 12.64
N MET A 68 -3.83 -0.75 12.71
CA MET A 68 -3.91 0.03 13.95
C MET A 68 -5.35 0.34 14.35
N ALA A 69 -6.22 0.63 13.39
CA ALA A 69 -7.64 0.82 13.66
C ALA A 69 -8.33 -0.48 14.12
N ALA A 70 -7.95 -1.63 13.53
CA ALA A 70 -8.52 -2.94 13.87
C ALA A 70 -8.22 -3.37 15.30
N ILE A 71 -7.04 -3.01 15.83
CA ILE A 71 -6.71 -3.29 17.24
C ILE A 71 -7.22 -2.20 18.21
N GLY A 72 -8.06 -1.25 17.73
CA GLY A 72 -8.67 -0.20 18.56
C GLY A 72 -7.80 1.03 18.78
N HIS A 73 -6.65 1.15 18.13
CA HIS A 73 -5.71 2.24 18.28
C HIS A 73 -5.43 2.96 16.95
N PRO A 74 -6.43 3.67 16.38
CA PRO A 74 -6.26 4.35 15.09
C PRO A 74 -5.13 5.38 15.16
N ILE A 75 -4.47 5.59 14.03
CA ILE A 75 -3.40 6.57 13.89
C ILE A 75 -3.97 7.98 14.08
N VAL A 76 -3.28 8.82 14.83
CA VAL A 76 -3.68 10.21 15.06
C VAL A 76 -3.81 10.96 13.74
N GLY A 77 -4.95 11.63 13.54
CA GLY A 77 -5.27 12.35 12.31
C GLY A 77 -5.84 11.48 11.19
N ASP A 78 -6.03 10.17 11.41
CA ASP A 78 -6.61 9.26 10.41
C ASP A 78 -8.15 9.22 10.48
N GLY A 79 -8.80 10.27 10.01
CA GLY A 79 -10.27 10.33 9.99
C GLY A 79 -10.94 9.24 9.14
N LYS A 80 -10.22 8.61 8.19
CA LYS A 80 -10.79 7.57 7.31
C LYS A 80 -11.02 6.25 8.05
N TYR A 81 -10.12 5.85 8.92
CA TYR A 81 -10.17 4.57 9.63
C TYR A 81 -10.48 4.72 11.11
N GLY A 82 -10.11 5.82 11.74
CA GLY A 82 -10.37 6.09 13.15
C GLY A 82 -11.55 7.02 13.42
N GLY A 83 -12.12 7.64 12.39
CA GLY A 83 -13.25 8.56 12.58
C GLY A 83 -12.89 9.73 13.49
N LYS A 84 -13.80 10.07 14.41
CA LYS A 84 -13.60 11.17 15.38
C LYS A 84 -12.55 10.82 16.44
N ASP A 85 -12.41 9.56 16.78
CA ASP A 85 -11.51 9.06 17.83
C ASP A 85 -10.02 9.12 17.41
N ALA A 86 -9.74 9.36 16.13
CA ALA A 86 -8.39 9.59 15.63
C ALA A 86 -7.86 11.00 15.91
N PHE A 87 -8.65 11.89 16.48
CA PHE A 87 -8.24 13.26 16.73
C PHE A 87 -8.05 13.53 18.22
N LEU A 88 -6.84 13.92 18.58
CA LEU A 88 -6.54 14.37 19.94
C LEU A 88 -7.02 15.82 20.13
N THR A 89 -7.29 16.17 21.39
CA THR A 89 -7.63 17.53 21.79
C THR A 89 -6.38 18.38 22.02
N GLY A 90 -6.52 19.69 22.10
CA GLY A 90 -5.44 20.64 22.37
C GLY A 90 -4.71 21.09 21.11
N THR A 91 -3.40 21.26 21.20
CA THR A 91 -2.52 21.81 20.17
C THR A 91 -2.08 20.79 19.12
N ILE A 92 -2.42 19.52 19.32
CA ILE A 92 -2.00 18.43 18.45
C ILE A 92 -2.58 18.59 17.03
N SER A 93 -1.72 18.51 16.04
CA SER A 93 -2.09 18.67 14.64
C SER A 93 -3.15 17.65 14.21
N ARG A 94 -4.14 18.09 13.42
CA ARG A 94 -5.17 17.21 12.84
C ARG A 94 -4.69 16.45 11.59
N LYS A 95 -3.47 16.70 11.10
CA LYS A 95 -2.86 15.96 10.01
C LYS A 95 -2.53 14.53 10.47
N MET A 96 -2.49 13.61 9.53
CA MET A 96 -2.18 12.21 9.85
C MET A 96 -0.73 12.05 10.34
N HIS A 97 -0.56 11.43 11.50
CA HIS A 97 0.73 11.16 12.14
C HIS A 97 1.25 9.77 11.73
N LEU A 98 1.45 9.59 10.42
CA LEU A 98 2.07 8.41 9.85
C LEU A 98 3.23 8.85 8.95
N HIS A 99 4.44 8.41 9.31
CA HIS A 99 5.67 8.81 8.64
C HIS A 99 6.51 7.59 8.29
N ALA A 100 6.96 7.51 7.04
CA ALA A 100 7.94 6.50 6.60
C ALA A 100 9.35 6.95 7.01
N ARG A 101 9.73 6.66 8.25
CA ARG A 101 10.98 7.13 8.88
C ARG A 101 12.22 6.52 8.26
N ARG A 102 12.20 5.21 7.97
CA ARG A 102 13.36 4.49 7.46
C ARG A 102 12.96 3.41 6.48
N ILE A 103 13.71 3.31 5.41
CA ILE A 103 13.62 2.19 4.48
C ILE A 103 14.98 1.52 4.35
N ARG A 104 15.00 0.20 4.45
CA ARG A 104 16.18 -0.62 4.26
C ARG A 104 15.86 -1.72 3.26
N ILE A 105 16.54 -1.73 2.14
CA ILE A 105 16.30 -2.68 1.05
C ILE A 105 17.63 -3.15 0.45
N ASP A 106 17.66 -4.38 -0.03
CA ASP A 106 18.81 -4.90 -0.78
C ASP A 106 18.70 -4.42 -2.24
N HIS A 107 19.74 -3.73 -2.71
CA HIS A 107 19.82 -3.29 -4.09
C HIS A 107 20.22 -4.48 -5.01
N PRO A 108 19.73 -4.55 -6.26
CA PRO A 108 20.07 -5.63 -7.19
C PRO A 108 21.58 -5.81 -7.46
N SER A 109 22.37 -4.76 -7.28
CA SER A 109 23.86 -4.83 -7.42
C SER A 109 24.57 -5.36 -6.17
N GLY A 110 23.84 -5.81 -5.14
CA GLY A 110 24.40 -6.48 -3.96
C GLY A 110 24.71 -5.57 -2.77
N HIS A 111 24.59 -4.24 -2.90
CA HIS A 111 24.71 -3.35 -1.73
C HIS A 111 23.35 -3.13 -1.05
N GLN A 112 23.37 -2.70 0.19
CA GLN A 112 22.17 -2.36 0.94
C GLN A 112 21.91 -0.85 0.86
N ILE A 113 20.68 -0.48 0.53
CA ILE A 113 20.18 0.88 0.64
C ILE A 113 19.55 1.03 2.01
N ASP A 114 19.99 2.01 2.79
CA ASP A 114 19.45 2.37 4.10
C ASP A 114 19.25 3.88 4.11
N VAL A 115 18.00 4.32 4.01
CA VAL A 115 17.63 5.73 3.91
C VAL A 115 16.71 6.09 5.07
N ARG A 116 16.99 7.23 5.71
CA ARG A 116 16.14 7.83 6.73
C ARG A 116 15.57 9.14 6.21
N ALA A 117 14.35 9.43 6.61
CA ALA A 117 13.69 10.69 6.34
C ALA A 117 13.44 11.46 7.64
N ASP A 118 13.58 12.78 7.59
CA ASP A 118 13.30 13.63 8.73
C ASP A 118 11.80 13.66 9.05
N MET A 119 11.51 13.86 10.34
CA MET A 119 10.12 13.94 10.79
C MET A 119 9.43 15.18 10.21
N PRO A 120 8.21 15.06 9.68
CA PRO A 120 7.45 16.21 9.18
C PRO A 120 7.20 17.25 10.28
N PRO A 121 7.24 18.57 9.97
CA PRO A 121 7.13 19.63 10.97
C PRO A 121 5.91 19.52 11.89
N HIS A 122 4.74 19.16 11.34
CA HIS A 122 3.51 19.00 12.13
C HIS A 122 3.59 17.84 13.13
N MET A 123 4.33 16.80 12.79
CA MET A 123 4.52 15.63 13.64
C MET A 123 5.54 15.95 14.74
N LYS A 124 6.62 16.66 14.37
CA LYS A 124 7.62 17.14 15.34
C LYS A 124 6.97 18.05 16.39
N ALA A 125 6.19 19.04 15.98
CA ALA A 125 5.48 19.93 16.92
C ALA A 125 4.55 19.16 17.86
N SER A 126 3.82 18.15 17.34
CA SER A 126 2.98 17.29 18.17
C SER A 126 3.78 16.42 19.14
N PHE A 127 4.98 15.98 18.75
CA PHE A 127 5.88 15.22 19.63
C PHE A 127 6.42 16.09 20.76
N ASP A 128 6.83 17.32 20.44
CA ASP A 128 7.27 18.31 21.42
C ASP A 128 6.15 18.60 22.44
N ASP A 129 4.90 18.79 21.96
CA ASP A 129 3.73 19.04 22.82
C ASP A 129 3.37 17.84 23.72
N LEU A 130 3.61 16.61 23.25
CA LEU A 130 3.36 15.38 23.99
C LEU A 130 4.53 14.98 24.90
N GLY A 131 5.67 15.66 24.79
CA GLY A 131 6.89 15.41 25.57
C GLY A 131 7.63 14.14 25.14
N PHE A 132 7.51 13.71 23.89
CA PHE A 132 8.24 12.56 23.38
C PHE A 132 9.70 12.88 23.07
N ASP A 133 10.59 12.00 23.48
CA ASP A 133 12.01 12.08 23.14
C ASP A 133 12.29 11.44 21.77
N ILE A 134 12.54 12.28 20.77
CA ILE A 134 12.77 11.85 19.39
C ILE A 134 14.00 10.93 19.26
N GLU A 135 14.96 11.04 20.16
CA GLU A 135 16.19 10.22 20.14
C GLU A 135 15.91 8.73 20.49
N LEU A 136 14.77 8.44 21.12
CA LEU A 136 14.34 7.07 21.39
C LEU A 136 13.88 6.33 20.13
N GLY A 137 13.62 7.05 19.04
CA GLY A 137 13.30 6.46 17.74
C GLY A 137 14.51 5.83 17.09
N ASP A 138 14.26 4.98 16.09
CA ASP A 138 15.27 4.23 15.33
C ASP A 138 15.99 3.11 16.12
N ALA A 139 15.63 2.86 17.37
CA ALA A 139 16.13 1.74 18.17
C ALA A 139 15.56 0.39 17.71
N LEU A 140 14.60 0.37 16.82
CA LEU A 140 14.05 -0.85 16.25
C LEU A 140 15.03 -1.50 15.31
N VAL A 141 15.58 -2.47 15.86
CA VAL A 141 15.63 -3.84 15.40
C VAL A 141 16.00 -3.96 13.93
N LEU A 142 17.26 -3.82 13.75
CA LEU A 142 17.95 -4.33 12.56
C LEU A 142 17.97 -5.87 12.51
N ASP A 143 17.50 -6.53 13.58
CA ASP A 143 17.55 -7.99 13.79
C ASP A 143 16.26 -8.73 13.44
N ALA A 144 15.23 -8.04 12.97
CA ALA A 144 14.11 -8.75 12.38
C ALA A 144 14.57 -9.50 11.13
N PRO A 145 14.27 -10.80 10.99
CA PRO A 145 14.63 -11.55 9.80
C PRO A 145 14.12 -10.78 8.57
N LYS A 146 15.02 -10.56 7.61
CA LYS A 146 14.65 -9.88 6.35
C LYS A 146 13.46 -10.62 5.77
N PHE A 147 12.48 -9.89 5.24
CA PHE A 147 11.33 -10.55 4.57
C PHE A 147 11.80 -11.51 3.48
N SER A 148 12.92 -11.20 2.80
CA SER A 148 13.59 -12.09 1.85
C SER A 148 13.97 -13.45 2.44
N ASP A 149 14.22 -13.54 3.74
CA ASP A 149 14.66 -14.76 4.42
C ASP A 149 13.49 -15.63 4.86
N THR A 150 12.28 -15.07 4.90
CA THR A 150 11.05 -15.83 5.14
C THR A 150 10.69 -16.70 3.93
N ALA A 151 9.99 -17.81 4.15
CA ALA A 151 9.53 -18.68 3.06
C ALA A 151 8.66 -17.92 2.04
N GLU A 152 7.83 -17.00 2.50
CA GLU A 152 6.98 -16.15 1.67
C GLU A 152 7.79 -15.10 0.89
N GLY A 153 8.80 -14.50 1.52
CA GLY A 153 9.74 -13.58 0.88
C GLY A 153 10.54 -14.26 -0.23
N LYS A 154 11.10 -15.43 0.03
CA LYS A 154 11.80 -16.24 -0.97
C LYS A 154 10.92 -16.58 -2.16
N LYS A 155 9.67 -17.00 -1.90
CA LYS A 155 8.69 -17.29 -2.96
C LYS A 155 8.36 -16.06 -3.81
N ARG A 156 8.22 -14.89 -3.19
CA ARG A 156 7.93 -13.63 -3.89
C ARG A 156 9.12 -13.13 -4.71
N VAL A 157 10.33 -13.23 -4.18
CA VAL A 157 11.58 -12.90 -4.91
C VAL A 157 11.72 -13.80 -6.12
N ALA A 158 11.54 -15.11 -5.97
CA ALA A 158 11.58 -16.07 -7.07
C ALA A 158 10.53 -15.76 -8.16
N ALA A 159 9.31 -15.41 -7.75
CA ALA A 159 8.24 -15.02 -8.69
C ALA A 159 8.57 -13.73 -9.47
N ASN A 160 9.20 -12.75 -8.82
CA ASN A 160 9.62 -11.51 -9.46
C ASN A 160 10.76 -11.74 -10.45
N ILE A 161 11.76 -12.56 -10.10
CA ILE A 161 12.85 -12.96 -10.99
C ILE A 161 12.29 -13.70 -12.23
N ALA A 162 11.37 -14.65 -12.03
CA ALA A 162 10.74 -15.36 -13.13
C ALA A 162 9.93 -14.41 -14.05
N LYS A 163 9.27 -13.41 -13.47
CA LYS A 163 8.52 -12.38 -14.23
C LYS A 163 9.45 -11.48 -15.04
N SER A 164 10.60 -11.07 -14.48
CA SER A 164 11.63 -10.28 -15.18
C SER A 164 12.22 -11.05 -16.34
N ALA A 165 12.65 -12.29 -16.12
CA ALA A 165 13.17 -13.16 -17.16
C ALA A 165 12.17 -13.43 -18.31
N ARG A 166 10.87 -13.55 -18.00
CA ARG A 166 9.82 -13.63 -19.03
C ARG A 166 9.68 -12.34 -19.83
N LYS A 167 9.85 -11.19 -19.20
CA LYS A 167 9.77 -9.88 -19.87
C LYS A 167 10.93 -9.68 -20.82
N GLU A 168 12.15 -10.05 -20.40
CA GLU A 168 13.38 -10.01 -21.21
C GLU A 168 13.28 -10.92 -22.44
N ARG A 169 12.89 -12.19 -22.27
CA ARG A 169 12.69 -13.14 -23.38
C ARG A 169 11.62 -12.66 -24.37
N LYS A 170 10.58 -11.95 -23.89
CA LYS A 170 9.56 -11.36 -24.76
C LYS A 170 10.07 -10.13 -25.51
N GLY A 171 10.98 -9.36 -24.91
CA GLY A 171 11.70 -8.25 -25.56
C GLY A 171 12.62 -8.74 -26.66
N GLU A 172 13.42 -9.77 -26.40
CA GLU A 172 14.33 -10.38 -27.38
C GLU A 172 13.60 -11.01 -28.58
N ARG A 173 12.45 -11.65 -28.35
CA ARG A 173 11.62 -12.18 -29.44
C ARG A 173 11.03 -11.09 -30.34
N ARG A 174 10.73 -9.91 -29.80
CA ARG A 174 10.26 -8.75 -30.57
C ARG A 174 11.38 -8.11 -31.37
N SER A 175 12.61 -8.05 -30.85
CA SER A 175 13.75 -7.51 -31.56
C SER A 175 14.23 -8.41 -32.70
N ARG A 176 14.16 -9.74 -32.53
CA ARG A 176 14.49 -10.72 -33.60
C ARG A 176 13.45 -10.80 -34.70
N GLY A 177 12.20 -10.36 -34.46
CA GLY A 177 11.13 -10.32 -35.47
C GLY A 177 11.11 -9.08 -36.36
N SER A 178 12.00 -8.11 -36.11
CA SER A 178 12.04 -6.83 -36.82
C SER A 178 12.98 -6.78 -38.03
N THR A 179 13.64 -7.88 -38.39
CA THR A 179 14.50 -7.96 -39.57
C THR A 179 13.89 -8.88 -40.63
N SER A 180 12.75 -8.49 -41.15
CA SER A 180 12.29 -8.96 -42.46
C SER A 180 11.85 -7.75 -43.28
N ASP A 181 12.80 -7.21 -44.02
CA ASP A 181 12.53 -6.39 -45.20
C ASP A 181 11.68 -7.22 -46.16
N LYS A 182 10.37 -6.93 -46.19
CA LYS A 182 9.52 -7.29 -47.32
C LYS A 182 9.23 -6.01 -48.08
N PRO A 183 9.57 -5.95 -49.40
CA PRO A 183 9.21 -4.80 -50.22
C PRO A 183 7.68 -4.67 -50.25
N LYS A 184 7.22 -3.46 -49.99
CA LYS A 184 5.80 -3.10 -50.18
C LYS A 184 5.52 -3.03 -51.65
N ASP A 185 4.95 -4.07 -52.20
CA ASP A 185 4.28 -3.97 -53.50
C ASP A 185 3.00 -3.16 -53.34
N ASN A 186 3.11 -1.99 -53.91
CA ASN A 186 2.02 -1.04 -54.05
C ASN A 186 1.29 -1.31 -55.37
N LYS A 187 0.18 -2.04 -55.34
CA LYS A 187 -0.77 -2.02 -56.49
C LYS A 187 -2.19 -2.36 -56.08
N ARG A 188 -3.03 -1.43 -56.55
CA ARG A 188 -4.45 -1.50 -56.84
C ARG A 188 -5.42 -1.33 -55.65
N SER A 189 -5.98 -0.14 -55.68
CA SER A 189 -7.08 0.45 -56.51
C SER A 189 -8.44 -0.07 -56.09
N GLN A 190 -9.20 0.90 -55.58
CA GLN A 190 -10.58 1.27 -55.97
C GLN A 190 -11.54 0.13 -56.33
N ILE A 191 -12.65 0.09 -55.65
CA ILE A 191 -13.98 0.13 -56.22
C ILE A 191 -15.03 -0.09 -55.09
N ALA A 192 -15.87 0.89 -54.99
CA ALA A 192 -17.32 0.98 -54.90
C ALA A 192 -17.99 0.60 -53.57
N ALA A 193 -18.48 1.61 -52.89
CA ALA A 193 -19.83 2.14 -52.99
C ALA A 193 -20.97 1.19 -52.51
N GLY A 194 -21.62 1.67 -51.48
CA GLY A 194 -23.08 1.64 -51.39
C GLY A 194 -23.72 0.55 -50.54
N LYS A 195 -24.32 0.94 -49.46
CA LYS A 195 -25.74 0.83 -49.14
C LYS A 195 -26.01 0.82 -47.63
N LYS A 196 -26.61 1.96 -47.22
CA LYS A 196 -27.94 2.12 -46.58
C LYS A 196 -28.15 1.51 -45.18
N ILE A 197 -28.10 2.38 -44.21
CA ILE A 197 -29.14 2.90 -43.30
C ILE A 197 -30.35 1.97 -43.08
N ALA A 198 -30.52 1.55 -41.82
CA ALA A 198 -31.86 1.42 -41.24
C ALA A 198 -31.76 1.59 -39.70
N ALA A 199 -32.30 2.67 -39.26
CA ALA A 199 -32.58 2.96 -37.85
C ALA A 199 -33.75 2.13 -37.36
N LYS A 200 -33.72 1.63 -36.12
CA LYS A 200 -34.92 1.27 -35.39
C LYS A 200 -34.85 1.88 -33.97
N LYS A 201 -35.86 2.71 -33.74
CA LYS A 201 -36.19 3.40 -32.48
C LYS A 201 -36.73 2.46 -31.40
N PRO A 202 -36.72 2.90 -30.13
CA PRO A 202 -37.06 2.08 -28.99
C PRO A 202 -38.56 2.03 -28.71
N VAL A 203 -38.98 0.94 -28.10
CA VAL A 203 -40.36 0.76 -27.58
C VAL A 203 -40.31 0.90 -26.07
N ILE A 204 -40.94 1.97 -25.59
CA ILE A 204 -41.29 2.21 -24.20
C ILE A 204 -42.53 1.35 -23.88
N LYS A 205 -42.50 0.60 -22.79
CA LYS A 205 -43.70 0.10 -22.15
C LYS A 205 -43.77 0.59 -20.71
N LYS A 206 -44.84 1.33 -20.44
CA LYS A 206 -45.28 1.91 -19.18
C LYS A 206 -45.68 0.86 -18.17
N ALA A 207 -45.52 1.26 -16.93
CA ALA A 207 -46.09 0.67 -15.71
C ALA A 207 -47.62 0.63 -15.69
N VAL A 208 -48.18 -0.32 -14.98
CA VAL A 208 -49.47 -0.21 -14.30
C VAL A 208 -49.41 -1.06 -13.04
N THR A 209 -49.76 -0.38 -11.97
CA THR A 209 -50.22 -0.65 -10.60
C THR A 209 -49.20 -1.17 -9.62
#